data_4961db781dcaedc7ff8294b3cad554d8
#
_entry.id   4961db781dcaedc7ff8294b3cad554d8
#
_cell.length_a   1.000
_cell.length_b   1.000
_cell.length_c   1.000
_cell.angle_alpha   90.00
_cell.angle_beta   90.00
_cell.angle_gamma   90.00
#
_symmetry.space_group_name_H-M   'P 1'
#
loop_
_entity.id
_entity.type
_entity.pdbx_description
1 polymer ?
#
loop_
_entity_poly.entity_id
_entity_poly.type
_entity_poly.pdbx_seq_one_letter_code
_entity_poly.pdbx_strand_id
1 'polypeptide(L)'
;PTDFVGNVNNTTYYIRWNSYWGRVYNSVMSPSKQVIRLASENNLPLFATWAKLIRVLSVSKLTAIHGPVIYSNYGATTAQINYDKESDLYNTFFLQLDSIQADFAANKTYTGFAKFDPSYKGSIPAWQKVVNSLRLRLAIRLSKVAPALAKTQGEKAMADPAGLITTNADNFLVSLNGNIMPVAQICFQWDDTRMGGVMESFLVGLKDGRLSKFYSPIADATLYADHPTVPYKGIRNGAYNIAKADKVPYSKASNDFNNA
;
A
#
# COMPACT_ATOMS: atom_id res chain seq x y z
N PRO A 1 -16.31 -6.39 0.14
CA PRO A 1 -17.58 -5.84 0.57
C PRO A 1 -18.74 -6.54 -0.15
N THR A 2 -19.84 -6.71 0.56
CA THR A 2 -21.07 -7.36 0.03
C THR A 2 -21.58 -6.70 -1.24
N ASP A 3 -21.38 -5.40 -1.39
CA ASP A 3 -21.72 -4.64 -2.58
C ASP A 3 -20.97 -5.06 -3.85
N PHE A 4 -19.89 -5.80 -3.67
CA PHE A 4 -19.09 -6.34 -4.78
C PHE A 4 -19.67 -7.61 -5.37
N VAL A 5 -20.32 -8.40 -4.53
CA VAL A 5 -20.68 -9.78 -4.86
C VAL A 5 -22.18 -10.01 -4.78
N GLY A 6 -22.90 -9.14 -4.10
CA GLY A 6 -24.34 -9.29 -3.88
C GLY A 6 -25.22 -8.23 -4.53
N ASN A 7 -24.66 -7.20 -5.12
CA ASN A 7 -25.43 -6.14 -5.71
C ASN A 7 -25.58 -6.35 -7.22
N VAL A 8 -26.80 -6.39 -7.68
CA VAL A 8 -27.18 -6.47 -9.11
C VAL A 8 -26.65 -5.30 -9.94
N ASN A 9 -26.21 -4.23 -9.30
CA ASN A 9 -25.67 -3.05 -9.95
C ASN A 9 -24.13 -3.08 -9.96
N ASN A 10 -23.54 -3.73 -10.96
CA ASN A 10 -22.10 -3.66 -11.23
C ASN A 10 -21.55 -2.24 -11.33
N THR A 11 -22.37 -1.25 -11.49
CA THR A 11 -22.03 0.17 -11.54
C THR A 11 -21.44 0.69 -10.22
N THR A 12 -21.80 0.12 -9.07
CA THR A 12 -21.25 0.51 -7.77
C THR A 12 -19.79 0.12 -7.60
N TYR A 13 -19.29 -0.85 -8.31
CA TYR A 13 -17.88 -1.22 -8.33
C TYR A 13 -16.98 -0.07 -8.79
N TYR A 14 -17.35 0.61 -9.86
CA TYR A 14 -16.57 1.70 -10.44
C TYR A 14 -16.65 3.00 -9.63
N ILE A 15 -17.72 3.26 -8.95
CA ILE A 15 -17.88 4.45 -8.11
C ILE A 15 -16.90 4.47 -6.94
N ARG A 16 -16.48 3.31 -6.40
CA ARG A 16 -15.54 3.20 -5.29
C ARG A 16 -14.07 3.40 -5.70
N TRP A 17 -13.74 3.38 -6.95
CA TRP A 17 -12.40 3.65 -7.46
C TRP A 17 -11.91 5.06 -7.11
N ASN A 18 -12.80 6.02 -7.06
CA ASN A 18 -12.48 7.40 -6.72
C ASN A 18 -12.09 7.59 -5.25
N SER A 19 -12.35 6.61 -4.39
CA SER A 19 -12.07 6.75 -2.96
C SER A 19 -10.58 6.89 -2.63
N TYR A 20 -9.70 6.24 -3.39
CA TYR A 20 -8.26 6.37 -3.16
C TYR A 20 -7.73 7.74 -3.62
N TRP A 21 -8.21 8.24 -4.76
CA TRP A 21 -7.93 9.59 -5.23
C TRP A 21 -8.28 10.64 -4.18
N GLY A 22 -9.54 10.68 -3.77
CA GLY A 22 -10.01 11.62 -2.76
C GLY A 22 -9.27 11.51 -1.43
N ARG A 23 -8.97 10.29 -0.98
CA ARG A 23 -8.21 10.07 0.26
C ARG A 23 -6.80 10.63 0.19
N VAL A 24 -6.07 10.44 -0.92
CA VAL A 24 -4.72 10.99 -1.05
C VAL A 24 -4.74 12.51 -1.02
N TYR A 25 -5.65 13.15 -1.75
CA TYR A 25 -5.70 14.61 -1.77
C TYR A 25 -6.21 15.20 -0.44
N ASN A 26 -7.25 14.64 0.14
CA ASN A 26 -7.85 15.17 1.37
C ASN A 26 -7.06 14.81 2.62
N SER A 27 -6.52 13.59 2.71
CA SER A 27 -5.91 13.09 3.94
C SER A 27 -4.38 13.12 3.93
N VAL A 28 -3.74 13.32 2.76
CA VAL A 28 -2.29 13.41 2.66
C VAL A 28 -1.84 14.76 2.09
N MET A 29 -2.28 15.12 0.87
CA MET A 29 -1.78 16.31 0.19
C MET A 29 -2.16 17.59 0.94
N SER A 30 -3.39 17.73 1.37
CA SER A 30 -3.88 18.91 2.09
C SER A 30 -3.23 19.04 3.49
N PRO A 31 -3.27 18.05 4.39
CA PRO A 31 -2.61 18.17 5.68
C PRO A 31 -1.09 18.35 5.57
N SER A 32 -0.43 17.63 4.67
CA SER A 32 1.02 17.77 4.50
C SER A 32 1.44 19.15 3.99
N LYS A 33 0.60 19.83 3.18
CA LYS A 33 0.85 21.24 2.80
C LYS A 33 0.86 22.13 4.04
N GLN A 34 -0.09 21.91 4.95
CA GLN A 34 -0.14 22.65 6.22
C GLN A 34 1.07 22.36 7.12
N VAL A 35 1.44 21.07 7.26
CA VAL A 35 2.62 20.68 8.05
C VAL A 35 3.88 21.34 7.50
N ILE A 36 4.10 21.30 6.21
CA ILE A 36 5.27 21.92 5.56
C ILE A 36 5.31 23.43 5.84
N ARG A 37 4.18 24.12 5.71
CA ARG A 37 4.08 25.57 5.99
C ARG A 37 4.39 25.86 7.48
N LEU A 38 3.69 25.19 8.40
CA LEU A 38 3.86 25.39 9.84
C LEU A 38 5.28 25.02 10.31
N ALA A 39 5.86 23.98 9.74
CA ALA A 39 7.22 23.57 10.04
C ALA A 39 8.24 24.63 9.61
N SER A 40 8.01 25.28 8.47
CA SER A 40 8.85 26.42 8.01
C SER A 40 8.71 27.61 8.94
N GLU A 41 7.48 27.98 9.32
CA GLU A 41 7.19 29.13 10.21
C GLU A 41 7.76 28.92 11.63
N ASN A 42 7.88 27.69 12.09
CA ASN A 42 8.32 27.34 13.45
C ASN A 42 9.74 26.77 13.53
N ASN A 43 10.53 26.85 12.48
CA ASN A 43 11.91 26.31 12.44
C ASN A 43 12.01 24.81 12.76
N LEU A 44 11.08 24.01 12.22
CA LEU A 44 11.01 22.56 12.39
C LEU A 44 11.22 21.80 11.06
N PRO A 45 12.38 21.98 10.39
CA PRO A 45 12.58 21.53 9.01
C PRO A 45 12.36 20.01 8.82
N LEU A 46 12.71 19.20 9.81
CA LEU A 46 12.54 17.74 9.71
C LEU A 46 11.10 17.27 9.68
N PHE A 47 10.15 18.02 10.25
CA PHE A 47 8.72 17.73 10.05
C PHE A 47 8.28 17.99 8.61
N ALA A 48 8.82 19.03 7.98
CA ALA A 48 8.58 19.26 6.55
C ALA A 48 9.16 18.15 5.68
N THR A 49 10.37 17.70 6.00
CA THR A 49 11.04 16.57 5.33
C THR A 49 10.24 15.29 5.45
N TRP A 50 9.76 14.98 6.66
CA TRP A 50 8.91 13.80 6.90
C TRP A 50 7.56 13.89 6.16
N ALA A 51 6.91 15.05 6.19
CA ALA A 51 5.68 15.28 5.45
C ALA A 51 5.87 15.11 3.92
N LYS A 52 7.00 15.56 3.36
CA LYS A 52 7.36 15.33 1.95
C LYS A 52 7.51 13.84 1.65
N LEU A 53 8.15 13.06 2.53
CA LEU A 53 8.27 11.60 2.36
C LEU A 53 6.89 10.93 2.30
N ILE A 54 5.98 11.27 3.21
CA ILE A 54 4.61 10.72 3.21
C ILE A 54 3.86 11.07 1.92
N ARG A 55 4.08 12.27 1.37
CA ARG A 55 3.53 12.66 0.07
C ARG A 55 4.06 11.78 -1.06
N VAL A 56 5.37 11.58 -1.14
CA VAL A 56 5.98 10.72 -2.17
C VAL A 56 5.46 9.29 -2.07
N LEU A 57 5.41 8.72 -0.85
CA LEU A 57 4.85 7.38 -0.59
C LEU A 57 3.42 7.23 -1.13
N SER A 58 2.57 8.20 -0.82
CA SER A 58 1.14 8.13 -1.15
C SER A 58 0.87 8.43 -2.62
N VAL A 59 1.50 9.47 -3.17
CA VAL A 59 1.26 9.89 -4.56
C VAL A 59 1.93 8.97 -5.56
N SER A 60 3.06 8.35 -5.23
CA SER A 60 3.66 7.32 -6.10
C SER A 60 2.75 6.09 -6.26
N LYS A 61 1.94 5.76 -5.25
CA LYS A 61 0.91 4.73 -5.39
C LYS A 61 -0.29 5.25 -6.17
N LEU A 62 -0.69 6.51 -5.98
CA LEU A 62 -1.80 7.12 -6.69
C LEU A 62 -1.54 7.14 -8.20
N THR A 63 -0.38 7.65 -8.63
CA THR A 63 -0.02 7.69 -10.06
C THR A 63 0.10 6.28 -10.66
N ALA A 64 0.53 5.30 -9.87
CA ALA A 64 0.57 3.91 -10.32
C ALA A 64 -0.82 3.29 -10.62
N ILE A 65 -1.88 3.88 -10.07
CA ILE A 65 -3.27 3.42 -10.27
C ILE A 65 -3.98 4.26 -11.33
N HIS A 66 -3.75 5.57 -11.34
CA HIS A 66 -4.52 6.54 -12.10
C HIS A 66 -3.75 7.22 -13.25
N GLY A 67 -2.44 6.98 -13.38
CA GLY A 67 -1.59 7.70 -14.33
C GLY A 67 -1.24 9.12 -13.87
N PRO A 68 -1.30 10.12 -14.74
CA PRO A 68 -1.00 11.50 -14.40
C PRO A 68 -1.84 12.04 -13.25
N VAL A 69 -1.21 12.80 -12.35
CA VAL A 69 -1.82 13.38 -11.14
C VAL A 69 -1.39 14.83 -10.95
N ILE A 70 -2.10 15.59 -10.13
CA ILE A 70 -1.70 16.95 -9.74
C ILE A 70 -0.81 16.82 -8.50
N TYR A 71 0.48 17.13 -8.63
CA TYR A 71 1.45 17.07 -7.55
C TYR A 71 2.26 18.35 -7.40
N SER A 72 3.00 18.73 -8.45
CA SER A 72 3.92 19.88 -8.42
C SER A 72 3.19 21.20 -8.21
N ASN A 73 2.05 21.36 -8.86
CA ASN A 73 1.21 22.55 -8.77
C ASN A 73 0.03 22.40 -7.80
N TYR A 74 0.09 21.43 -6.89
CA TYR A 74 -0.99 21.23 -5.93
C TYR A 74 -1.21 22.43 -5.03
N GLY A 75 -2.44 22.95 -5.06
CA GLY A 75 -2.85 24.13 -4.31
C GLY A 75 -2.38 25.46 -4.91
N ALA A 76 -2.07 25.49 -6.21
CA ALA A 76 -1.97 26.72 -6.96
C ALA A 76 -3.33 27.45 -7.03
N THR A 77 -3.31 28.78 -7.10
CA THR A 77 -4.52 29.63 -7.14
C THR A 77 -4.98 29.95 -8.56
N THR A 78 -4.43 29.27 -9.56
CA THR A 78 -4.81 29.42 -10.97
C THR A 78 -6.16 28.76 -11.26
N ALA A 79 -6.91 29.33 -12.20
CA ALA A 79 -8.23 28.80 -12.60
C ALA A 79 -8.15 27.38 -13.16
N GLN A 80 -7.01 26.99 -13.71
CA GLN A 80 -6.74 25.66 -14.23
C GLN A 80 -5.42 25.14 -13.69
N ILE A 81 -5.42 23.90 -13.17
CA ILE A 81 -4.23 23.19 -12.70
C ILE A 81 -4.02 21.97 -13.58
N ASN A 82 -2.89 21.93 -14.28
CA ASN A 82 -2.55 20.79 -15.13
C ASN A 82 -2.04 19.60 -14.33
N TYR A 83 -2.29 18.41 -14.86
CA TYR A 83 -1.69 17.18 -14.36
C TYR A 83 -0.21 17.12 -14.68
N ASP A 84 0.59 16.62 -13.76
CA ASP A 84 1.99 16.32 -14.01
C ASP A 84 2.09 15.08 -14.92
N LYS A 85 3.00 15.12 -15.89
CA LYS A 85 3.35 13.93 -16.68
C LYS A 85 4.04 12.91 -15.77
N GLU A 86 3.78 11.63 -15.96
CA GLU A 86 4.37 10.59 -15.11
C GLU A 86 5.90 10.62 -15.13
N SER A 87 6.54 10.86 -16.28
CA SER A 87 8.00 11.01 -16.39
C SER A 87 8.55 12.11 -15.48
N ASP A 88 7.91 13.28 -15.50
CA ASP A 88 8.33 14.44 -14.73
C ASP A 88 8.07 14.22 -13.24
N LEU A 89 6.97 13.54 -12.93
CA LEU A 89 6.59 13.18 -11.57
C LEU A 89 7.60 12.21 -10.94
N TYR A 90 8.04 11.17 -11.67
CA TYR A 90 9.06 10.25 -11.17
C TYR A 90 10.42 10.94 -10.97
N ASN A 91 10.83 11.83 -11.87
CA ASN A 91 12.02 12.65 -11.67
C ASN A 91 11.89 13.52 -10.41
N THR A 92 10.74 14.15 -10.20
CA THR A 92 10.46 14.94 -8.99
C THR A 92 10.53 14.08 -7.72
N PHE A 93 9.99 12.87 -7.74
CA PHE A 93 10.08 11.95 -6.60
C PHE A 93 11.53 11.63 -6.27
N PHE A 94 12.37 11.30 -7.25
CA PHE A 94 13.78 10.97 -7.00
C PHE A 94 14.55 12.17 -6.45
N LEU A 95 14.34 13.38 -6.95
CA LEU A 95 14.94 14.61 -6.41
C LEU A 95 14.50 14.87 -4.97
N GLN A 96 13.22 14.66 -4.66
CA GLN A 96 12.72 14.80 -3.30
C GLN A 96 13.30 13.73 -2.38
N LEU A 97 13.41 12.47 -2.81
CA LEU A 97 14.03 11.41 -2.03
C LEU A 97 15.51 11.68 -1.77
N ASP A 98 16.21 12.37 -2.68
CA ASP A 98 17.60 12.83 -2.46
C ASP A 98 17.67 13.85 -1.32
N SER A 99 16.84 14.88 -1.38
CA SER A 99 16.78 15.88 -0.32
C SER A 99 16.38 15.29 1.03
N ILE A 100 15.36 14.44 1.04
CA ILE A 100 14.88 13.77 2.26
C ILE A 100 15.98 12.90 2.89
N GLN A 101 16.70 12.12 2.08
CA GLN A 101 17.78 11.27 2.57
C GLN A 101 18.93 12.09 3.14
N ALA A 102 19.29 13.21 2.49
CA ALA A 102 20.33 14.12 2.98
C ALA A 102 19.93 14.76 4.32
N ASP A 103 18.69 15.26 4.43
CA ASP A 103 18.18 15.85 5.66
C ASP A 103 18.19 14.85 6.83
N PHE A 104 17.76 13.62 6.58
CA PHE A 104 17.76 12.55 7.58
C PHE A 104 19.19 12.12 7.94
N ALA A 105 20.09 12.02 6.97
CA ALA A 105 21.49 11.67 7.23
C ALA A 105 22.21 12.70 8.11
N ALA A 106 21.90 13.98 7.95
CA ALA A 106 22.44 15.06 8.77
C ALA A 106 21.86 15.10 10.20
N ASN A 107 20.74 14.42 10.45
CA ASN A 107 19.97 14.54 11.70
C ASN A 107 19.61 13.17 12.33
N LYS A 108 20.50 12.19 12.26
CA LYS A 108 20.24 10.80 12.67
C LYS A 108 19.78 10.63 14.13
N THR A 109 20.17 11.53 14.99
CA THR A 109 19.86 11.48 16.44
C THR A 109 18.63 12.29 16.82
N TYR A 110 17.94 12.90 15.85
CA TYR A 110 16.75 13.68 16.13
C TYR A 110 15.59 12.78 16.57
N THR A 111 14.96 13.11 17.70
CA THR A 111 13.88 12.32 18.31
C THR A 111 12.52 13.04 18.34
N GLY A 112 12.45 14.25 17.79
CA GLY A 112 11.23 15.07 17.84
C GLY A 112 9.99 14.46 17.21
N PHE A 113 10.14 13.44 16.36
CA PHE A 113 9.01 12.70 15.79
C PHE A 113 8.40 11.66 16.73
N ALA A 114 9.11 11.23 17.78
CA ALA A 114 8.75 10.04 18.55
C ALA A 114 7.28 10.01 19.00
N LYS A 115 6.76 11.16 19.39
CA LYS A 115 5.36 11.33 19.84
C LYS A 115 4.33 11.18 18.70
N PHE A 116 4.72 11.46 17.47
CA PHE A 116 3.84 11.56 16.31
C PHE A 116 4.02 10.42 15.32
N ASP A 117 5.05 9.59 15.49
CA ASP A 117 5.40 8.49 14.60
C ASP A 117 4.89 7.15 15.15
N PRO A 118 3.76 6.63 14.62
CA PRO A 118 3.21 5.35 15.06
C PRO A 118 4.01 4.15 14.52
N SER A 119 4.94 4.36 13.59
CA SER A 119 5.66 3.28 12.90
C SER A 119 7.00 2.97 13.56
N TYR A 120 7.87 3.95 13.63
CA TYR A 120 9.26 3.77 14.08
C TYR A 120 9.59 4.60 15.32
N LYS A 121 8.59 5.23 15.93
CA LYS A 121 8.74 6.04 17.16
C LYS A 121 9.85 7.09 17.05
N GLY A 122 9.95 7.71 15.87
CA GLY A 122 10.90 8.77 15.57
C GLY A 122 12.29 8.32 15.15
N SER A 123 12.52 7.04 14.91
CA SER A 123 13.82 6.54 14.46
C SER A 123 14.15 7.03 13.04
N ILE A 124 15.00 8.03 12.92
CA ILE A 124 15.50 8.53 11.64
C ILE A 124 16.21 7.43 10.83
N PRO A 125 17.10 6.59 11.43
CA PRO A 125 17.70 5.48 10.67
C PRO A 125 16.68 4.52 10.06
N ALA A 126 15.57 4.23 10.74
CA ALA A 126 14.52 3.41 10.19
C ALA A 126 13.81 4.10 9.00
N TRP A 127 13.54 5.40 9.12
CA TRP A 127 12.98 6.19 8.02
C TRP A 127 13.92 6.29 6.81
N GLN A 128 15.23 6.33 7.00
CA GLN A 128 16.20 6.28 5.91
C GLN A 128 16.12 4.97 5.11
N LYS A 129 15.92 3.83 5.79
CA LYS A 129 15.65 2.55 5.10
C LYS A 129 14.38 2.59 4.28
N VAL A 130 13.32 3.26 4.77
CA VAL A 130 12.07 3.46 4.02
C VAL A 130 12.34 4.29 2.76
N VAL A 131 13.10 5.39 2.86
CA VAL A 131 13.46 6.24 1.71
C VAL A 131 14.16 5.42 0.63
N ASN A 132 15.18 4.64 1.01
CA ASN A 132 15.95 3.81 0.07
C ASN A 132 15.09 2.70 -0.54
N SER A 133 14.28 2.03 0.26
CA SER A 133 13.40 0.96 -0.22
C SER A 133 12.32 1.50 -1.15
N LEU A 134 11.79 2.70 -0.88
CA LEU A 134 10.87 3.39 -1.78
C LEU A 134 11.57 3.75 -3.10
N ARG A 135 12.79 4.31 -3.03
CA ARG A 135 13.61 4.62 -4.21
C ARG A 135 13.81 3.38 -5.08
N LEU A 136 14.25 2.27 -4.49
CA LEU A 136 14.46 1.00 -5.19
C LEU A 136 13.15 0.52 -5.85
N ARG A 137 12.05 0.56 -5.12
CA ARG A 137 10.73 0.19 -5.64
C ARG A 137 10.31 1.04 -6.84
N LEU A 138 10.52 2.35 -6.78
CA LEU A 138 10.20 3.26 -7.90
C LEU A 138 11.13 3.01 -9.09
N ALA A 139 12.42 2.76 -8.85
CA ALA A 139 13.39 2.43 -9.88
C ALA A 139 13.00 1.13 -10.63
N ILE A 140 12.67 0.06 -9.91
CA ILE A 140 12.25 -1.21 -10.52
C ILE A 140 11.01 -1.02 -11.42
N ARG A 141 10.06 -0.16 -11.03
CA ARG A 141 8.89 0.14 -11.87
C ARG A 141 9.24 0.77 -13.22
N LEU A 142 10.36 1.47 -13.29
CA LEU A 142 10.82 2.13 -14.52
C LEU A 142 11.66 1.20 -15.42
N SER A 143 11.96 -0.03 -15.01
CA SER A 143 12.90 -0.93 -15.66
C SER A 143 12.63 -1.17 -17.17
N LYS A 144 11.36 -1.10 -17.58
CA LYS A 144 10.95 -1.28 -18.99
C LYS A 144 10.83 0.02 -19.79
N VAL A 145 10.45 1.11 -19.13
CA VAL A 145 10.14 2.39 -19.81
C VAL A 145 11.29 3.40 -19.76
N ALA A 146 12.14 3.33 -18.73
CA ALA A 146 13.30 4.20 -18.54
C ALA A 146 14.47 3.42 -17.89
N PRO A 147 15.06 2.41 -18.57
CA PRO A 147 16.02 1.47 -17.98
C PRO A 147 17.29 2.14 -17.44
N ALA A 148 17.78 3.20 -18.09
CA ALA A 148 18.96 3.94 -17.62
C ALA A 148 18.68 4.64 -16.28
N LEU A 149 17.54 5.33 -16.15
CA LEU A 149 17.11 5.96 -14.90
C LEU A 149 16.85 4.91 -13.81
N ALA A 150 16.21 3.81 -14.18
CA ALA A 150 15.96 2.67 -13.27
C ALA A 150 17.26 2.12 -12.69
N LYS A 151 18.28 1.90 -13.53
CA LYS A 151 19.61 1.44 -13.10
C LYS A 151 20.23 2.46 -12.12
N THR A 152 20.34 3.72 -12.53
CA THR A 152 20.96 4.77 -11.72
C THR A 152 20.30 4.88 -10.34
N GLN A 153 18.97 4.93 -10.28
CA GLN A 153 18.24 5.10 -9.02
C GLN A 153 18.25 3.82 -8.17
N GLY A 154 18.22 2.64 -8.81
CA GLY A 154 18.31 1.36 -8.12
C GLY A 154 19.69 1.16 -7.48
N GLU A 155 20.77 1.38 -8.22
CA GLU A 155 22.15 1.30 -7.71
C GLU A 155 22.38 2.31 -6.58
N LYS A 156 21.88 3.55 -6.71
CA LYS A 156 21.94 4.56 -5.67
C LYS A 156 21.24 4.10 -4.39
N ALA A 157 20.08 3.48 -4.48
CA ALA A 157 19.35 2.96 -3.31
C ALA A 157 20.11 1.83 -2.62
N MET A 158 20.73 0.95 -3.40
CA MET A 158 21.47 -0.19 -2.86
C MET A 158 22.83 0.18 -2.27
N ALA A 159 23.48 1.22 -2.79
CA ALA A 159 24.77 1.70 -2.32
C ALA A 159 24.68 2.61 -1.09
N ASP A 160 23.49 3.09 -0.73
CA ASP A 160 23.33 4.00 0.41
C ASP A 160 23.65 3.29 1.73
N PRO A 161 24.53 3.86 2.59
CA PRO A 161 24.98 3.23 3.83
C PRO A 161 23.87 3.03 4.87
N ALA A 162 22.74 3.73 4.77
CA ALA A 162 21.60 3.49 5.64
C ALA A 162 20.89 2.15 5.36
N GLY A 163 21.13 1.56 4.17
CA GLY A 163 20.58 0.28 3.77
C GLY A 163 19.11 0.32 3.37
N LEU A 164 18.56 -0.86 3.20
CA LEU A 164 17.17 -1.12 2.81
C LEU A 164 16.39 -1.78 3.95
N ILE A 165 15.07 -1.88 3.80
CA ILE A 165 14.24 -2.78 4.60
C ILE A 165 14.54 -4.21 4.15
N THR A 166 15.19 -5.00 5.00
CA THR A 166 15.63 -6.37 4.68
C THR A 166 15.11 -7.43 5.63
N THR A 167 14.63 -7.03 6.80
CA THR A 167 14.10 -7.94 7.83
C THR A 167 12.69 -7.53 8.25
N ASN A 168 11.97 -8.44 8.89
CA ASN A 168 10.63 -8.13 9.44
C ASN A 168 10.68 -7.04 10.52
N ALA A 169 11.79 -6.90 11.23
CA ALA A 169 11.98 -5.84 12.21
C ALA A 169 12.05 -4.44 11.58
N ASP A 170 12.44 -4.35 10.31
CA ASP A 170 12.48 -3.09 9.56
C ASP A 170 11.14 -2.71 8.92
N ASN A 171 10.13 -3.57 9.00
CA ASN A 171 8.86 -3.36 8.31
C ASN A 171 8.22 -2.02 8.65
N PHE A 172 7.77 -1.30 7.61
CA PHE A 172 6.96 -0.10 7.77
C PHE A 172 5.54 -0.48 8.17
N LEU A 173 5.31 -0.52 9.47
CA LEU A 173 4.02 -0.87 10.07
C LEU A 173 3.43 0.35 10.77
N VAL A 174 2.13 0.56 10.58
CA VAL A 174 1.36 1.58 11.30
C VAL A 174 0.49 0.88 12.32
N SER A 175 0.72 1.12 13.60
CA SER A 175 -0.14 0.61 14.66
C SER A 175 -1.53 1.24 14.57
N LEU A 176 -2.56 0.44 14.59
CA LEU A 176 -3.95 0.88 14.51
C LEU A 176 -4.55 1.29 15.87
N ASN A 177 -3.75 1.28 16.95
CA ASN A 177 -4.16 1.70 18.30
C ASN A 177 -5.50 1.09 18.74
N GLY A 178 -5.65 -0.23 18.59
CA GLY A 178 -6.88 -0.95 18.93
C GLY A 178 -7.98 -0.92 17.85
N ASN A 179 -7.81 -0.18 16.77
CA ASN A 179 -8.70 -0.30 15.62
C ASN A 179 -8.41 -1.61 14.86
N ILE A 180 -9.46 -2.21 14.36
CA ILE A 180 -9.35 -3.44 13.58
C ILE A 180 -8.81 -3.10 12.19
N MET A 181 -7.84 -3.89 11.71
CA MET A 181 -7.36 -3.78 10.35
C MET A 181 -8.53 -3.98 9.36
N PRO A 182 -8.74 -3.09 8.39
CA PRO A 182 -9.92 -3.18 7.51
C PRO A 182 -10.06 -4.52 6.77
N VAL A 183 -8.93 -5.15 6.40
CA VAL A 183 -8.96 -6.48 5.77
C VAL A 183 -9.43 -7.55 6.76
N ALA A 184 -8.96 -7.51 8.01
CA ALA A 184 -9.42 -8.42 9.06
C ALA A 184 -10.92 -8.23 9.35
N GLN A 185 -11.41 -6.99 9.38
CA GLN A 185 -12.83 -6.70 9.54
C GLN A 185 -13.67 -7.33 8.42
N ILE A 186 -13.24 -7.19 7.18
CA ILE A 186 -13.95 -7.75 6.02
C ILE A 186 -13.91 -9.29 6.05
N CYS A 187 -12.76 -9.87 6.40
CA CYS A 187 -12.58 -11.32 6.38
C CYS A 187 -13.32 -12.02 7.53
N PHE A 188 -13.22 -11.48 8.75
CA PHE A 188 -13.63 -12.19 9.95
C PHE A 188 -14.91 -11.66 10.59
N GLN A 189 -15.09 -10.33 10.65
CA GLN A 189 -16.31 -9.77 11.24
C GLN A 189 -17.48 -9.78 10.27
N TRP A 190 -17.25 -9.36 9.02
CA TRP A 190 -18.30 -9.33 8.00
C TRP A 190 -18.46 -10.64 7.25
N ASP A 191 -17.47 -11.51 7.32
CA ASP A 191 -17.46 -12.81 6.60
C ASP A 191 -17.72 -12.65 5.08
N ASP A 192 -17.20 -11.60 4.49
CA ASP A 192 -17.47 -11.20 3.11
C ASP A 192 -16.50 -11.77 2.09
N THR A 193 -15.35 -12.28 2.55
CA THR A 193 -14.29 -12.74 1.65
C THR A 193 -14.22 -14.24 1.57
N ARG A 194 -13.78 -14.71 0.41
CA ARG A 194 -13.48 -16.12 0.14
C ARG A 194 -12.20 -16.21 -0.68
N MET A 195 -11.56 -17.37 -0.66
CA MET A 195 -10.46 -17.69 -1.56
C MET A 195 -10.89 -17.46 -3.01
N GLY A 196 -10.06 -16.81 -3.80
CA GLY A 196 -10.31 -16.66 -5.25
C GLY A 196 -9.90 -17.92 -6.00
N GLY A 197 -10.62 -18.28 -7.08
CA GLY A 197 -10.31 -19.46 -7.90
C GLY A 197 -8.89 -19.44 -8.49
N VAL A 198 -8.34 -18.26 -8.79
CA VAL A 198 -6.94 -18.13 -9.22
C VAL A 198 -5.98 -18.52 -8.10
N MET A 199 -6.25 -18.11 -6.86
CA MET A 199 -5.43 -18.50 -5.70
C MET A 199 -5.51 -20.00 -5.43
N GLU A 200 -6.69 -20.60 -5.58
CA GLU A 200 -6.85 -22.05 -5.52
C GLU A 200 -5.95 -22.74 -6.55
N SER A 201 -6.05 -22.35 -7.81
CA SER A 201 -5.28 -22.96 -8.90
C SER A 201 -3.77 -22.91 -8.64
N PHE A 202 -3.25 -21.80 -8.12
CA PHE A 202 -1.84 -21.68 -7.78
C PHE A 202 -1.46 -22.46 -6.54
N LEU A 203 -2.15 -22.24 -5.41
CA LEU A 203 -1.74 -22.83 -4.13
C LEU A 203 -1.96 -24.35 -4.08
N VAL A 204 -3.08 -24.80 -4.62
CA VAL A 204 -3.38 -26.24 -4.71
C VAL A 204 -2.54 -26.89 -5.81
N GLY A 205 -2.52 -26.31 -7.01
CA GLY A 205 -1.82 -26.88 -8.17
C GLY A 205 -0.31 -27.00 -7.96
N LEU A 206 0.32 -26.03 -7.28
CA LEU A 206 1.74 -26.03 -6.94
C LEU A 206 2.04 -26.74 -5.61
N LYS A 207 1.04 -27.27 -4.91
CA LYS A 207 1.17 -27.85 -3.57
C LYS A 207 1.88 -26.92 -2.59
N ASP A 208 1.53 -25.62 -2.62
CA ASP A 208 2.18 -24.60 -1.82
C ASP A 208 1.87 -24.79 -0.32
N GLY A 209 2.92 -24.97 0.49
CA GLY A 209 2.79 -25.16 1.93
C GLY A 209 2.15 -24.00 2.70
N ARG A 210 2.02 -22.81 2.07
CA ARG A 210 1.34 -21.64 2.65
C ARG A 210 -0.18 -21.70 2.54
N LEU A 211 -0.75 -22.64 1.81
CA LEU A 211 -2.19 -22.76 1.59
C LEU A 211 -2.96 -22.73 2.91
N SER A 212 -2.58 -23.57 3.87
CA SER A 212 -3.23 -23.65 5.19
C SER A 212 -3.00 -22.43 6.09
N LYS A 213 -1.96 -21.62 5.77
CA LYS A 213 -1.70 -20.37 6.48
C LYS A 213 -2.57 -19.22 5.97
N PHE A 214 -2.89 -19.22 4.69
CA PHE A 214 -3.72 -18.19 4.08
C PHE A 214 -5.21 -18.49 4.16
N TYR A 215 -5.58 -19.76 4.05
CA TYR A 215 -6.99 -20.16 3.96
C TYR A 215 -7.31 -21.34 4.88
N SER A 216 -8.52 -21.35 5.38
CA SER A 216 -9.09 -22.49 6.08
C SER A 216 -9.72 -23.47 5.09
N PRO A 217 -9.64 -24.78 5.35
CA PRO A 217 -10.39 -25.78 4.59
C PRO A 217 -11.88 -25.46 4.67
N ILE A 218 -12.65 -25.93 3.70
CA ILE A 218 -14.11 -25.84 3.77
C ILE A 218 -14.62 -26.70 4.94
N ALA A 219 -15.69 -26.20 5.58
CA ALA A 219 -16.23 -26.85 6.77
C ALA A 219 -16.98 -28.14 6.46
N ASP A 220 -17.58 -28.24 5.27
CA ASP A 220 -18.40 -29.37 4.86
C ASP A 220 -17.80 -30.10 3.65
N ALA A 221 -17.16 -31.24 3.93
CA ALA A 221 -16.53 -32.06 2.92
C ALA A 221 -17.52 -32.63 1.89
N THR A 222 -18.81 -32.69 2.19
CA THR A 222 -19.85 -33.19 1.26
C THR A 222 -20.08 -32.24 0.08
N LEU A 223 -19.75 -30.98 0.27
CA LEU A 223 -19.79 -29.96 -0.79
C LEU A 223 -18.60 -30.05 -1.77
N TYR A 224 -17.76 -31.07 -1.60
CA TYR A 224 -16.48 -31.27 -2.29
C TYR A 224 -16.46 -32.50 -3.18
N ALA A 225 -17.59 -32.89 -3.72
CA ALA A 225 -17.69 -34.11 -4.57
C ALA A 225 -16.66 -34.13 -5.72
N ASP A 226 -16.26 -32.95 -6.20
CA ASP A 226 -15.34 -32.81 -7.35
C ASP A 226 -13.86 -32.91 -6.95
N HIS A 227 -13.50 -32.71 -5.67
CA HIS A 227 -12.10 -32.69 -5.20
C HIS A 227 -11.94 -33.25 -3.77
N PRO A 228 -12.15 -34.53 -3.53
CA PRO A 228 -12.21 -35.08 -2.16
C PRO A 228 -10.88 -35.10 -1.42
N THR A 229 -9.75 -34.87 -2.08
CA THR A 229 -8.41 -34.98 -1.48
C THR A 229 -7.83 -33.64 -1.00
N VAL A 230 -8.36 -32.52 -1.44
CA VAL A 230 -7.86 -31.18 -1.05
C VAL A 230 -9.04 -30.28 -0.67
N PRO A 231 -9.32 -30.11 0.63
CA PRO A 231 -10.53 -29.45 1.12
C PRO A 231 -10.46 -27.92 1.01
N TYR A 232 -9.96 -27.39 -0.10
CA TYR A 232 -9.88 -25.96 -0.36
C TYR A 232 -10.56 -25.61 -1.68
N LYS A 233 -11.46 -24.65 -1.66
CA LYS A 233 -12.22 -24.23 -2.82
C LYS A 233 -12.27 -22.72 -2.94
N GLY A 234 -11.86 -22.22 -4.11
CA GLY A 234 -11.91 -20.81 -4.46
C GLY A 234 -13.17 -20.45 -5.25
N ILE A 235 -13.66 -19.25 -5.01
CA ILE A 235 -14.74 -18.68 -5.80
C ILE A 235 -14.20 -18.14 -7.14
N ARG A 236 -14.90 -18.37 -8.24
CA ARG A 236 -14.51 -17.85 -9.54
C ARG A 236 -14.44 -16.32 -9.52
N ASN A 237 -13.32 -15.76 -9.98
CA ASN A 237 -13.17 -14.33 -10.14
C ASN A 237 -14.20 -13.80 -11.15
N GLY A 238 -14.85 -12.69 -10.83
CA GLY A 238 -15.93 -12.14 -11.67
C GLY A 238 -17.25 -12.91 -11.58
N ALA A 239 -17.39 -13.83 -10.63
CA ALA A 239 -18.69 -14.47 -10.38
C ALA A 239 -19.73 -13.41 -10.00
N TYR A 240 -20.84 -13.44 -10.71
CA TYR A 240 -21.88 -12.43 -10.60
C TYR A 240 -23.00 -12.88 -9.66
N ASN A 241 -23.47 -11.97 -8.82
CA ASN A 241 -24.67 -12.13 -8.01
C ASN A 241 -24.69 -13.35 -7.07
N ILE A 242 -23.56 -13.65 -6.42
CA ILE A 242 -23.48 -14.71 -5.43
C ILE A 242 -23.97 -14.18 -4.08
N ALA A 243 -25.09 -14.72 -3.60
CA ALA A 243 -25.60 -14.41 -2.27
C ALA A 243 -24.62 -14.86 -1.16
N LYS A 244 -24.71 -14.27 0.03
CA LYS A 244 -23.83 -14.62 1.14
C LYS A 244 -23.95 -16.10 1.52
N ALA A 245 -25.14 -16.66 1.48
CA ALA A 245 -25.40 -18.08 1.73
C ALA A 245 -24.65 -18.99 0.74
N ASP A 246 -24.59 -18.60 -0.54
CA ASP A 246 -23.94 -19.38 -1.59
C ASP A 246 -22.41 -19.38 -1.49
N LYS A 247 -21.83 -18.56 -0.60
CA LYS A 247 -20.40 -18.51 -0.34
C LYS A 247 -19.92 -19.59 0.66
N VAL A 248 -20.84 -20.26 1.34
CA VAL A 248 -20.53 -21.26 2.36
C VAL A 248 -19.58 -22.37 1.85
N PRO A 249 -19.72 -22.88 0.61
CA PRO A 249 -18.86 -23.94 0.08
C PRO A 249 -17.43 -23.49 -0.26
N TYR A 250 -17.07 -22.24 -0.03
CA TYR A 250 -15.76 -21.72 -0.41
C TYR A 250 -14.87 -21.44 0.80
N SER A 251 -13.57 -21.67 0.65
CA SER A 251 -12.57 -21.48 1.70
C SER A 251 -12.52 -20.03 2.18
N LYS A 252 -12.51 -19.83 3.49
CA LYS A 252 -12.35 -18.54 4.18
C LYS A 252 -10.88 -18.23 4.39
N ALA A 253 -10.57 -16.97 4.72
CA ALA A 253 -9.26 -16.63 5.24
C ALA A 253 -8.96 -17.42 6.53
N SER A 254 -7.72 -17.87 6.68
CA SER A 254 -7.27 -18.59 7.88
C SER A 254 -7.23 -17.66 9.09
N ASN A 255 -7.46 -18.19 10.28
CA ASN A 255 -7.28 -17.47 11.54
C ASN A 255 -5.82 -17.02 11.76
N ASP A 256 -4.84 -17.73 11.17
CA ASP A 256 -3.44 -17.29 11.21
C ASP A 256 -3.25 -15.91 10.58
N PHE A 257 -4.09 -15.54 9.60
CA PHE A 257 -4.11 -14.22 9.00
C PHE A 257 -4.63 -13.11 9.93
N ASN A 258 -5.42 -13.46 10.93
CA ASN A 258 -5.96 -12.51 11.90
C ASN A 258 -4.99 -12.22 13.06
N ASN A 259 -4.00 -13.08 13.25
CA ASN A 259 -3.03 -13.03 14.35
C ASN A 259 -1.67 -12.48 13.90
N ALA A 260 -1.54 -12.02 12.66
CA ALA A 260 -0.31 -11.55 12.07
C ALA A 260 -0.05 -10.03 12.32
#